data_8135cdf3b4b4893c1686dd163c7721fd
#
_entry.id   8135cdf3b4b4893c1686dd163c7721fd
#
_cell.length_a   1.000
_cell.length_b   1.000
_cell.length_c   1.000
_cell.angle_alpha   90.00
_cell.angle_beta   90.00
_cell.angle_gamma   90.00
#
_symmetry.space_group_name_H-M   'P 1'
#
loop_
_entity.id
_entity.type
_entity.pdbx_description
1 polymer ?
#
loop_
_entity_poly.entity_id
_entity_poly.type
_entity_poly.pdbx_seq_one_letter_code
_entity_poly.pdbx_strand_id
1 'polypeptide(L)'
;MNTEILIIDDNADIREIINDLIIDVGFKTRIAANYNQALNEIDKKLPDVAIIDVKLDKGDNDGLELLSHIKKKDKNIPVIIITGHANIEMAITALKAGAFEFIEKPFNRERLLNFINRAVENINLKNKNKDFEDKLFSSYELIGSSDNIKIIKDQIAKISISESRIFINGPTGSGKELIARKIHKESKRNNGPFIILNGALLDIKKYELELFGEEKSNGSISYGALEKATTGILLIDEVSEIP
;
A
#
# COMPACT_ATOMS: atom_id res chain seq x y z
N MET A 1 13.28 9.06 -13.26
CA MET A 1 12.62 7.84 -12.75
C MET A 1 12.28 6.95 -13.92
N ASN A 2 12.41 5.63 -13.77
CA ASN A 2 12.23 4.71 -14.91
C ASN A 2 10.81 4.12 -14.90
N THR A 3 9.79 4.99 -14.71
CA THR A 3 8.38 4.57 -14.64
C THR A 3 7.92 4.07 -16.02
N GLU A 4 7.35 2.87 -16.03
CA GLU A 4 6.88 2.19 -17.23
C GLU A 4 5.36 2.08 -17.24
N ILE A 5 4.74 2.62 -18.29
CA ILE A 5 3.29 2.69 -18.46
C ILE A 5 2.84 1.72 -19.55
N LEU A 6 1.91 0.83 -19.23
CA LEU A 6 1.31 -0.09 -20.21
C LEU A 6 0.03 0.53 -20.77
N ILE A 7 -0.02 0.70 -22.10
CA ILE A 7 -1.15 1.26 -22.84
C ILE A 7 -1.86 0.12 -23.56
N ILE A 8 -3.16 -0.04 -23.30
CA ILE A 8 -4.00 -1.09 -23.88
C ILE A 8 -5.22 -0.44 -24.52
N ASP A 9 -5.29 -0.47 -25.84
CA ASP A 9 -6.39 0.10 -26.65
C ASP A 9 -6.39 -0.62 -27.99
N ASP A 10 -7.53 -0.98 -28.56
CA ASP A 10 -7.62 -1.66 -29.85
C ASP A 10 -7.43 -0.68 -31.03
N ASN A 11 -7.70 0.60 -30.81
CA ASN A 11 -7.51 1.66 -31.81
C ASN A 11 -6.04 2.08 -31.89
N ALA A 12 -5.42 1.88 -33.06
CA ALA A 12 -4.01 2.19 -33.29
C ALA A 12 -3.69 3.69 -33.12
N ASP A 13 -4.56 4.56 -33.63
CA ASP A 13 -4.34 6.02 -33.57
C ASP A 13 -4.38 6.53 -32.12
N ILE A 14 -5.30 6.03 -31.32
CA ILE A 14 -5.41 6.37 -29.90
C ILE A 14 -4.19 5.88 -29.14
N ARG A 15 -3.74 4.63 -29.39
CA ARG A 15 -2.52 4.09 -28.78
C ARG A 15 -1.31 4.96 -29.09
N GLU A 16 -1.14 5.38 -30.35
CA GLU A 16 -0.02 6.22 -30.79
C GLU A 16 -0.07 7.60 -30.12
N ILE A 17 -1.22 8.26 -30.11
CA ILE A 17 -1.41 9.55 -29.45
C ILE A 17 -1.07 9.47 -27.96
N ILE A 18 -1.55 8.45 -27.24
CA ILE A 18 -1.26 8.26 -25.82
C ILE A 18 0.22 7.93 -25.61
N ASN A 19 0.80 7.10 -26.46
CA ASN A 19 2.20 6.71 -26.41
C ASN A 19 3.12 7.93 -26.56
N ASP A 20 2.90 8.74 -27.58
CA ASP A 20 3.71 9.93 -27.84
C ASP A 20 3.60 10.94 -26.70
N LEU A 21 2.38 11.14 -26.20
CA LEU A 21 2.12 12.02 -25.06
C LEU A 21 2.88 11.59 -23.80
N ILE A 22 3.00 10.29 -23.55
CA ILE A 22 3.69 9.73 -22.38
C ILE A 22 5.21 9.79 -22.56
N ILE A 23 5.71 9.53 -23.76
CA ILE A 23 7.13 9.64 -24.09
C ILE A 23 7.59 11.10 -23.99
N ASP A 24 6.79 12.06 -24.48
CA ASP A 24 7.08 13.50 -24.42
C ASP A 24 7.35 14.00 -22.99
N VAL A 25 6.67 13.40 -22.00
CA VAL A 25 6.87 13.73 -20.57
C VAL A 25 7.93 12.85 -19.87
N GLY A 26 8.63 12.00 -20.64
CA GLY A 26 9.82 11.27 -20.18
C GLY A 26 9.54 9.92 -19.50
N PHE A 27 8.35 9.35 -19.65
CA PHE A 27 8.05 8.00 -19.17
C PHE A 27 8.33 6.95 -20.27
N LYS A 28 8.55 5.70 -19.83
CA LYS A 28 8.64 4.56 -20.74
C LYS A 28 7.27 3.96 -20.97
N THR A 29 7.05 3.43 -22.17
CA THR A 29 5.80 2.82 -22.56
C THR A 29 5.98 1.39 -23.03
N ARG A 30 4.96 0.58 -22.79
CA ARG A 30 4.66 -0.66 -23.50
C ARG A 30 3.25 -0.58 -24.04
N ILE A 31 2.99 -1.20 -25.17
CA ILE A 31 1.70 -1.14 -25.85
C ILE A 31 1.13 -2.55 -26.07
N ALA A 32 -0.17 -2.68 -25.98
CA ALA A 32 -0.90 -3.87 -26.35
C ALA A 32 -2.15 -3.48 -27.15
N ALA A 33 -2.39 -4.16 -28.27
CA ALA A 33 -3.46 -3.84 -29.18
C ALA A 33 -4.74 -4.65 -28.94
N ASN A 34 -4.69 -5.67 -28.07
CA ASN A 34 -5.80 -6.55 -27.82
C ASN A 34 -5.66 -7.24 -26.45
N TYR A 35 -6.73 -7.91 -26.04
CA TYR A 35 -6.81 -8.58 -24.73
C TYR A 35 -5.66 -9.59 -24.51
N ASN A 36 -5.36 -10.45 -25.51
CA ASN A 36 -4.34 -11.49 -25.35
C ASN A 36 -2.91 -10.91 -25.26
N GLN A 37 -2.61 -9.88 -26.06
CA GLN A 37 -1.34 -9.15 -25.95
C GLN A 37 -1.22 -8.48 -24.59
N ALA A 38 -2.29 -7.86 -24.11
CA ALA A 38 -2.32 -7.24 -22.78
C ALA A 38 -2.01 -8.25 -21.67
N LEU A 39 -2.64 -9.41 -21.66
CA LEU A 39 -2.35 -10.47 -20.70
C LEU A 39 -0.88 -10.90 -20.77
N ASN A 40 -0.36 -11.14 -21.98
CA ASN A 40 1.04 -11.54 -22.15
C ASN A 40 2.01 -10.48 -21.62
N GLU A 41 1.75 -9.19 -21.86
CA GLU A 41 2.59 -8.10 -21.37
C GLU A 41 2.50 -7.96 -19.84
N ILE A 42 1.31 -8.12 -19.25
CA ILE A 42 1.11 -8.10 -17.79
C ILE A 42 1.80 -9.31 -17.13
N ASP A 43 1.73 -10.49 -17.75
CA ASP A 43 2.30 -11.70 -17.20
C ASP A 43 3.83 -11.74 -17.31
N LYS A 44 4.41 -11.15 -18.36
CA LYS A 44 5.87 -10.98 -18.50
C LYS A 44 6.43 -10.06 -17.42
N LYS A 45 5.77 -8.92 -17.23
CA LYS A 45 6.21 -7.91 -16.26
C LYS A 45 5.04 -6.99 -15.90
N LEU A 46 4.78 -6.83 -14.62
CA LEU A 46 3.78 -5.87 -14.15
C LEU A 46 4.22 -4.43 -14.48
N PRO A 47 3.30 -3.59 -15.01
CA PRO A 47 3.59 -2.17 -15.25
C PRO A 47 3.56 -1.37 -13.94
N ASP A 48 4.20 -0.21 -13.95
CA ASP A 48 4.04 0.75 -12.84
C ASP A 48 2.66 1.41 -12.88
N VAL A 49 2.17 1.76 -14.08
CA VAL A 49 0.82 2.29 -14.33
C VAL A 49 0.24 1.57 -15.54
N ALA A 50 -1.06 1.29 -15.55
CA ALA A 50 -1.76 0.81 -16.73
C ALA A 50 -2.84 1.80 -17.19
N ILE A 51 -2.96 1.97 -18.50
CA ILE A 51 -4.04 2.72 -19.18
C ILE A 51 -4.76 1.72 -20.05
N ILE A 52 -6.05 1.52 -19.81
CA ILE A 52 -6.80 0.41 -20.42
C ILE A 52 -8.11 0.94 -21.02
N ASP A 53 -8.34 0.67 -22.30
CA ASP A 53 -9.68 0.83 -22.87
C ASP A 53 -10.61 -0.26 -22.32
N VAL A 54 -11.84 0.11 -22.02
CA VAL A 54 -12.86 -0.82 -21.55
C VAL A 54 -13.19 -1.85 -22.62
N LYS A 55 -13.35 -1.41 -23.87
CA LYS A 55 -13.73 -2.25 -25.00
C LYS A 55 -12.51 -2.60 -25.83
N LEU A 56 -12.22 -3.88 -25.92
CA LEU A 56 -11.18 -4.44 -26.76
C LEU A 56 -11.81 -5.44 -27.74
N ASP A 57 -10.97 -6.23 -28.38
CA ASP A 57 -11.32 -7.15 -29.46
C ASP A 57 -12.20 -8.36 -29.04
N LYS A 58 -12.25 -8.71 -27.75
CA LYS A 58 -12.92 -9.92 -27.26
C LYS A 58 -14.34 -9.65 -26.76
N GLY A 59 -14.60 -8.49 -26.16
CA GLY A 59 -15.92 -8.13 -25.65
C GLY A 59 -16.02 -6.72 -25.07
N ASP A 60 -17.23 -6.38 -24.61
CA ASP A 60 -17.54 -5.01 -24.14
C ASP A 60 -16.95 -4.66 -22.77
N ASN A 61 -16.42 -5.64 -22.03
CA ASN A 61 -15.89 -5.45 -20.67
C ASN A 61 -14.46 -5.97 -20.49
N ASP A 62 -13.73 -6.24 -21.55
CA ASP A 62 -12.38 -6.81 -21.54
C ASP A 62 -11.42 -6.00 -20.66
N GLY A 63 -11.51 -4.68 -20.73
CA GLY A 63 -10.68 -3.80 -19.91
C GLY A 63 -10.94 -3.92 -18.41
N LEU A 64 -12.18 -4.21 -18.01
CA LEU A 64 -12.51 -4.46 -16.60
C LEU A 64 -12.00 -5.82 -16.10
N GLU A 65 -11.96 -6.82 -16.99
CA GLU A 65 -11.34 -8.11 -16.68
C GLU A 65 -9.82 -7.94 -16.50
N LEU A 66 -9.16 -7.20 -17.39
CA LEU A 66 -7.72 -6.87 -17.26
C LEU A 66 -7.43 -6.06 -16.00
N LEU A 67 -8.26 -5.08 -15.66
CA LEU A 67 -8.18 -4.37 -14.38
C LEU A 67 -8.20 -5.36 -13.21
N SER A 68 -9.17 -6.26 -13.19
CA SER A 68 -9.31 -7.28 -12.13
C SER A 68 -8.09 -8.20 -12.09
N HIS A 69 -7.53 -8.57 -13.24
CA HIS A 69 -6.32 -9.40 -13.35
C HIS A 69 -5.09 -8.69 -12.76
N ILE A 70 -4.88 -7.42 -13.10
CA ILE A 70 -3.79 -6.61 -12.53
C ILE A 70 -3.96 -6.49 -11.00
N LYS A 71 -5.18 -6.17 -10.54
CA LYS A 71 -5.46 -5.98 -9.11
C LYS A 71 -5.34 -7.25 -8.27
N LYS A 72 -5.53 -8.41 -8.86
CA LYS A 72 -5.25 -9.71 -8.20
C LYS A 72 -3.76 -9.94 -8.01
N LYS A 73 -2.92 -9.50 -8.96
CA LYS A 73 -1.46 -9.63 -8.88
C LYS A 73 -0.85 -8.58 -7.94
N ASP A 74 -1.23 -7.32 -8.10
CA ASP A 74 -0.83 -6.23 -7.21
C ASP A 74 -1.94 -5.16 -7.13
N LYS A 75 -2.53 -5.02 -5.94
CA LYS A 75 -3.59 -4.03 -5.66
C LYS A 75 -3.11 -2.59 -5.75
N ASN A 76 -1.79 -2.37 -5.66
CA ASN A 76 -1.20 -1.03 -5.60
C ASN A 76 -0.98 -0.39 -6.97
N ILE A 77 -0.95 -1.16 -8.06
CA ILE A 77 -0.76 -0.64 -9.42
C ILE A 77 -1.94 0.27 -9.78
N PRO A 78 -1.72 1.57 -10.05
CA PRO A 78 -2.77 2.43 -10.56
C PRO A 78 -3.19 2.01 -11.96
N VAL A 79 -4.49 1.86 -12.16
CA VAL A 79 -5.08 1.55 -13.46
C VAL A 79 -6.04 2.66 -13.82
N ILE A 80 -5.79 3.33 -14.94
CA ILE A 80 -6.64 4.36 -15.53
C ILE A 80 -7.47 3.69 -16.60
N ILE A 81 -8.78 3.77 -16.48
CA ILE A 81 -9.72 3.22 -17.47
C ILE A 81 -10.14 4.32 -18.43
N ILE A 82 -10.09 4.04 -19.72
CA ILE A 82 -10.55 4.94 -20.78
C ILE A 82 -11.70 4.25 -21.55
N THR A 83 -12.71 5.00 -21.97
CA THR A 83 -13.82 4.43 -22.75
C THR A 83 -14.48 5.46 -23.67
N GLY A 84 -14.94 5.02 -24.83
CA GLY A 84 -15.74 5.82 -25.77
C GLY A 84 -17.24 5.86 -25.43
N HIS A 85 -17.72 5.01 -24.52
CA HIS A 85 -19.13 4.93 -24.12
C HIS A 85 -19.19 4.93 -22.59
N ALA A 86 -19.03 6.11 -22.01
CA ALA A 86 -19.15 6.25 -20.57
C ALA A 86 -20.63 6.31 -20.17
N ASN A 87 -21.03 5.41 -19.27
CA ASN A 87 -22.19 5.64 -18.45
C ASN A 87 -21.77 5.67 -16.97
N ILE A 88 -22.56 6.31 -16.13
CA ILE A 88 -22.26 6.47 -14.72
C ILE A 88 -22.08 5.10 -14.03
N GLU A 89 -22.85 4.11 -14.42
CA GLU A 89 -22.79 2.74 -13.84
C GLU A 89 -21.46 2.06 -14.12
N MET A 90 -20.93 2.21 -15.34
CA MET A 90 -19.64 1.63 -15.74
C MET A 90 -18.48 2.31 -14.99
N ALA A 91 -18.54 3.64 -14.85
CA ALA A 91 -17.54 4.38 -14.06
C ALA A 91 -17.53 3.92 -12.59
N ILE A 92 -18.71 3.80 -11.97
CA ILE A 92 -18.85 3.30 -10.59
C ILE A 92 -18.32 1.87 -10.48
N THR A 93 -18.61 1.01 -11.47
CA THR A 93 -18.15 -0.39 -11.47
C THR A 93 -16.63 -0.46 -11.58
N ALA A 94 -16.01 0.32 -12.46
CA ALA A 94 -14.56 0.39 -12.60
C ALA A 94 -13.88 0.87 -11.30
N LEU A 95 -14.39 1.93 -10.69
CA LEU A 95 -13.85 2.46 -9.43
C LEU A 95 -14.02 1.46 -8.27
N LYS A 96 -15.16 0.79 -8.17
CA LYS A 96 -15.38 -0.29 -7.18
C LYS A 96 -14.45 -1.48 -7.40
N ALA A 97 -14.10 -1.79 -8.66
CA ALA A 97 -13.12 -2.83 -9.00
C ALA A 97 -11.67 -2.39 -8.73
N GLY A 98 -11.45 -1.15 -8.27
CA GLY A 98 -10.15 -0.63 -7.87
C GLY A 98 -9.43 0.16 -8.96
N ALA A 99 -10.12 0.64 -10.00
CA ALA A 99 -9.53 1.60 -10.93
C ALA A 99 -9.07 2.86 -10.16
N PHE A 100 -7.94 3.40 -10.57
CA PHE A 100 -7.41 4.65 -10.00
C PHE A 100 -8.21 5.85 -10.49
N GLU A 101 -8.59 5.82 -11.78
CA GLU A 101 -9.36 6.88 -12.41
C GLU A 101 -10.11 6.33 -13.64
N PHE A 102 -11.12 7.08 -14.09
CA PHE A 102 -11.95 6.77 -15.25
C PHE A 102 -12.06 7.99 -16.17
N ILE A 103 -11.85 7.80 -17.47
CA ILE A 103 -11.81 8.86 -18.48
C ILE A 103 -12.70 8.51 -19.66
N GLU A 104 -13.54 9.43 -20.06
CA GLU A 104 -14.36 9.32 -21.29
C GLU A 104 -13.62 9.87 -22.51
N LYS A 105 -13.71 9.19 -23.65
CA LYS A 105 -13.26 9.67 -24.96
C LYS A 105 -14.38 10.55 -25.58
N PRO A 106 -14.04 11.69 -26.22
CA PRO A 106 -12.70 12.25 -26.42
C PRO A 106 -12.17 12.92 -25.14
N PHE A 107 -10.90 12.67 -24.83
CA PHE A 107 -10.25 13.27 -23.66
C PHE A 107 -9.30 14.38 -24.03
N ASN A 108 -9.13 15.33 -23.11
CA ASN A 108 -8.13 16.39 -23.23
C ASN A 108 -6.75 15.87 -22.79
N ARG A 109 -5.69 16.24 -23.56
CA ARG A 109 -4.28 15.91 -23.27
C ARG A 109 -3.90 16.26 -21.82
N GLU A 110 -4.24 17.46 -21.38
CA GLU A 110 -3.91 17.91 -20.02
C GLU A 110 -4.57 17.05 -18.93
N ARG A 111 -5.83 16.66 -19.15
CA ARG A 111 -6.58 15.83 -18.21
C ARG A 111 -5.94 14.44 -18.07
N LEU A 112 -5.56 13.80 -19.17
CA LEU A 112 -4.89 12.50 -19.14
C LEU A 112 -3.53 12.60 -18.43
N LEU A 113 -2.72 13.62 -18.76
CA LEU A 113 -1.43 13.86 -18.10
C LEU A 113 -1.57 14.09 -16.60
N ASN A 114 -2.58 14.86 -16.17
CA ASN A 114 -2.84 15.08 -14.73
C ASN A 114 -3.12 13.77 -13.99
N PHE A 115 -3.89 12.86 -14.58
CA PHE A 115 -4.17 11.58 -13.96
C PHE A 115 -2.95 10.65 -13.93
N ILE A 116 -2.15 10.65 -15.01
CA ILE A 116 -0.89 9.91 -15.07
C ILE A 116 0.08 10.42 -13.98
N ASN A 117 0.26 11.74 -13.88
CA ASN A 117 1.13 12.34 -12.87
C ASN A 117 0.67 12.01 -11.44
N ARG A 118 -0.62 12.08 -11.15
CA ARG A 118 -1.19 11.66 -9.86
C ARG A 118 -0.97 10.18 -9.57
N ALA A 119 -1.09 9.33 -10.58
CA ALA A 119 -0.84 7.89 -10.45
C ALA A 119 0.65 7.62 -10.13
N VAL A 120 1.57 8.27 -10.83
CA VAL A 120 3.02 8.17 -10.59
C VAL A 120 3.40 8.72 -9.23
N GLU A 121 2.84 9.87 -8.82
CA GLU A 121 3.06 10.44 -7.50
C GLU A 121 2.59 9.50 -6.38
N ASN A 122 1.42 8.88 -6.54
CA ASN A 122 0.89 7.90 -5.58
C ASN A 122 1.84 6.70 -5.39
N ILE A 123 2.42 6.18 -6.49
CA ILE A 123 3.43 5.11 -6.43
C ILE A 123 4.69 5.59 -5.70
N ASN A 124 5.18 6.78 -6.04
CA ASN A 124 6.38 7.34 -5.44
C ASN A 124 6.23 7.56 -3.93
N LEU A 125 5.07 8.04 -3.48
CA LEU A 125 4.76 8.20 -2.07
C LEU A 125 4.71 6.84 -1.34
N LYS A 126 4.07 5.84 -1.95
CA LYS A 126 4.04 4.48 -1.38
C LYS A 126 5.43 3.86 -1.30
N ASN A 127 6.24 4.00 -2.35
CA ASN A 127 7.62 3.48 -2.37
C ASN A 127 8.49 4.20 -1.33
N LYS A 128 8.38 5.52 -1.21
CA LYS A 128 9.09 6.27 -0.16
C LYS A 128 8.68 5.82 1.25
N ASN A 129 7.39 5.64 1.50
CA ASN A 129 6.93 5.13 2.79
C ASN A 129 7.50 3.73 3.07
N LYS A 130 7.49 2.84 2.07
CA LYS A 130 8.10 1.52 2.18
C LYS A 130 9.61 1.60 2.42
N ASP A 131 10.33 2.46 1.70
CA ASP A 131 11.76 2.67 1.90
C ASP A 131 12.07 3.24 3.30
N PHE A 132 11.21 4.11 3.83
CA PHE A 132 11.32 4.61 5.20
C PHE A 132 11.07 3.50 6.22
N GLU A 133 10.04 2.69 6.00
CA GLU A 133 9.75 1.52 6.83
C GLU A 133 10.91 0.53 6.77
N ASP A 134 11.41 0.18 5.58
CA ASP A 134 12.53 -0.75 5.41
C ASP A 134 13.83 -0.22 6.05
N LYS A 135 14.11 1.08 5.96
CA LYS A 135 15.25 1.71 6.65
C LYS A 135 15.09 1.71 8.17
N LEU A 136 13.90 2.03 8.67
CA LEU A 136 13.58 1.89 10.09
C LEU A 136 13.73 0.43 10.53
N PHE A 137 13.23 -0.52 9.73
CA PHE A 137 13.31 -1.95 10.03
C PHE A 137 14.73 -2.53 9.90
N SER A 138 15.57 -2.05 8.97
CA SER A 138 16.97 -2.49 8.88
C SER A 138 17.82 -2.03 10.06
N SER A 139 17.45 -0.90 10.69
CA SER A 139 18.08 -0.45 11.93
C SER A 139 17.68 -1.31 13.15
N TYR A 140 16.69 -2.18 13.01
CA TYR A 140 16.18 -3.05 14.09
C TYR A 140 16.57 -4.54 13.89
N GLU A 141 17.65 -4.84 13.16
CA GLU A 141 18.13 -6.22 13.10
C GLU A 141 18.83 -6.63 14.41
N LEU A 142 18.43 -7.79 14.92
CA LEU A 142 19.08 -8.41 16.08
C LEU A 142 20.45 -8.97 15.64
N ILE A 143 21.49 -8.16 15.77
CA ILE A 143 22.86 -8.50 15.35
C ILE A 143 23.55 -9.27 16.48
N GLY A 144 24.15 -10.40 16.15
CA GLY A 144 24.95 -11.18 17.09
C GLY A 144 24.88 -12.68 16.81
N SER A 145 25.94 -13.37 17.22
CA SER A 145 26.13 -14.83 17.05
C SER A 145 26.29 -15.59 18.37
N SER A 146 26.18 -14.89 19.52
CA SER A 146 26.26 -15.53 20.84
C SER A 146 25.07 -16.47 21.06
N ASP A 147 25.25 -17.47 21.91
CA ASP A 147 24.20 -18.45 22.18
C ASP A 147 22.96 -17.81 22.79
N ASN A 148 23.10 -16.77 23.61
CA ASN A 148 21.97 -15.99 24.14
C ASN A 148 21.19 -15.31 23.02
N ILE A 149 21.82 -14.73 22.01
CA ILE A 149 21.14 -14.12 20.87
C ILE A 149 20.44 -15.18 20.02
N LYS A 150 21.02 -16.36 19.84
CA LYS A 150 20.35 -17.49 19.15
C LYS A 150 19.07 -17.90 19.89
N ILE A 151 19.15 -18.07 21.23
CA ILE A 151 18.00 -18.42 22.05
C ILE A 151 16.89 -17.38 21.91
N ILE A 152 17.24 -16.08 21.94
CA ILE A 152 16.26 -14.99 21.77
C ILE A 152 15.62 -15.04 20.37
N LYS A 153 16.41 -15.28 19.30
CA LYS A 153 15.90 -15.41 17.93
C LYS A 153 14.91 -16.60 17.82
N ASP A 154 15.25 -17.74 18.43
CA ASP A 154 14.37 -18.92 18.43
C ASP A 154 13.07 -18.67 19.22
N GLN A 155 13.15 -17.93 20.33
CA GLN A 155 11.98 -17.52 21.11
C GLN A 155 11.10 -16.58 20.30
N ILE A 156 11.66 -15.56 19.63
CA ILE A 156 10.94 -14.64 18.77
C ILE A 156 10.16 -15.42 17.69
N ALA A 157 10.83 -16.32 16.97
CA ALA A 157 10.20 -17.12 15.92
C ALA A 157 9.01 -17.94 16.42
N LYS A 158 9.09 -18.50 17.64
CA LYS A 158 8.00 -19.25 18.25
C LYS A 158 6.83 -18.36 18.71
N ILE A 159 7.16 -17.20 19.30
CA ILE A 159 6.15 -16.29 19.88
C ILE A 159 5.42 -15.52 18.79
N SER A 160 6.08 -15.16 17.70
CA SER A 160 5.50 -14.38 16.60
C SER A 160 4.32 -15.05 15.91
N ILE A 161 4.24 -16.38 15.98
CA ILE A 161 3.14 -17.17 15.41
C ILE A 161 1.90 -17.15 16.34
N SER A 162 2.12 -16.88 17.64
CA SER A 162 1.09 -16.91 18.68
C SER A 162 0.33 -15.57 18.73
N GLU A 163 -0.94 -15.62 19.13
CA GLU A 163 -1.74 -14.41 19.38
C GLU A 163 -1.74 -14.00 20.86
N SER A 164 -0.80 -14.52 21.64
CA SER A 164 -0.69 -14.30 23.07
C SER A 164 -0.15 -12.91 23.38
N ARG A 165 -0.47 -12.38 24.55
CA ARG A 165 0.19 -11.22 25.11
C ARG A 165 1.62 -11.58 25.49
N ILE A 166 2.57 -10.71 25.17
CA ILE A 166 4.00 -10.93 25.36
C ILE A 166 4.50 -9.91 26.37
N PHE A 167 5.23 -10.37 27.38
CA PHE A 167 5.94 -9.52 28.32
C PHE A 167 7.44 -9.62 28.09
N ILE A 168 8.07 -8.48 27.78
CA ILE A 168 9.50 -8.38 27.51
C ILE A 168 10.15 -7.72 28.72
N ASN A 169 10.99 -8.45 29.44
CA ASN A 169 11.72 -7.96 30.62
C ASN A 169 13.20 -7.81 30.32
N GLY A 170 13.80 -6.74 30.82
CA GLY A 170 15.23 -6.45 30.69
C GLY A 170 15.58 -5.05 31.16
N PRO A 171 16.87 -4.77 31.42
CA PRO A 171 17.32 -3.45 31.82
C PRO A 171 17.07 -2.40 30.75
N THR A 172 17.09 -1.12 31.15
CA THR A 172 17.00 0.00 30.20
C THR A 172 18.13 -0.07 29.19
N GLY A 173 17.83 0.18 27.91
CA GLY A 173 18.81 0.10 26.82
C GLY A 173 19.14 -1.32 26.33
N SER A 174 18.52 -2.39 26.86
CA SER A 174 18.79 -3.77 26.45
C SER A 174 18.16 -4.16 25.10
N GLY A 175 17.41 -3.26 24.44
CA GLY A 175 16.80 -3.52 23.15
C GLY A 175 15.40 -4.14 23.20
N LYS A 176 14.63 -3.91 24.28
CA LYS A 176 13.25 -4.39 24.41
C LYS A 176 12.37 -3.99 23.24
N GLU A 177 12.45 -2.74 22.80
CA GLU A 177 11.71 -2.24 21.63
C GLU A 177 12.15 -2.96 20.34
N LEU A 178 13.45 -3.23 20.17
CA LEU A 178 14.00 -3.97 19.05
C LEU A 178 13.35 -5.37 18.95
N ILE A 179 13.27 -6.06 20.08
CA ILE A 179 12.63 -7.38 20.16
C ILE A 179 11.14 -7.29 19.80
N ALA A 180 10.41 -6.30 20.33
CA ALA A 180 8.98 -6.10 20.03
C ALA A 180 8.73 -5.83 18.54
N ARG A 181 9.56 -5.01 17.91
CA ARG A 181 9.50 -4.74 16.46
C ARG A 181 9.82 -5.99 15.63
N LYS A 182 10.78 -6.79 16.08
CA LYS A 182 11.12 -8.06 15.41
C LYS A 182 9.97 -9.05 15.50
N ILE A 183 9.31 -9.16 16.65
CA ILE A 183 8.10 -9.97 16.83
C ILE A 183 6.98 -9.51 15.89
N HIS A 184 6.75 -8.19 15.78
CA HIS A 184 5.75 -7.65 14.85
C HIS A 184 6.06 -8.05 13.41
N LYS A 185 7.30 -7.85 12.95
CA LYS A 185 7.75 -8.18 11.59
C LYS A 185 7.54 -9.65 11.24
N GLU A 186 7.75 -10.58 12.19
CA GLU A 186 7.62 -12.02 11.99
C GLU A 186 6.21 -12.54 12.28
N SER A 187 5.31 -11.70 12.78
CA SER A 187 3.95 -12.09 13.16
C SER A 187 2.99 -12.09 11.96
N LYS A 188 1.82 -12.71 12.15
CA LYS A 188 0.70 -12.63 11.20
C LYS A 188 0.13 -11.21 11.06
N ARG A 189 0.51 -10.29 11.95
CA ARG A 189 0.05 -8.90 12.02
C ARG A 189 1.06 -7.91 11.42
N ASN A 190 2.06 -8.38 10.70
CA ASN A 190 3.16 -7.57 10.14
C ASN A 190 2.71 -6.51 9.13
N ASN A 191 1.53 -6.67 8.53
CA ASN A 191 0.91 -5.67 7.64
C ASN A 191 0.06 -4.63 8.40
N GLY A 192 -0.16 -4.82 9.69
CA GLY A 192 -0.89 -3.89 10.55
C GLY A 192 0.03 -2.86 11.20
N PRO A 193 -0.53 -1.85 11.85
CA PRO A 193 0.24 -0.79 12.49
C PRO A 193 1.03 -1.30 13.71
N PHE A 194 2.21 -0.73 13.94
CA PHE A 194 2.98 -0.91 15.16
C PHE A 194 2.92 0.39 15.97
N ILE A 195 2.12 0.39 17.02
CA ILE A 195 1.87 1.56 17.87
C ILE A 195 2.69 1.42 19.15
N ILE A 196 3.40 2.49 19.54
CA ILE A 196 4.15 2.53 20.79
C ILE A 196 3.45 3.51 21.73
N LEU A 197 3.18 3.06 22.93
CA LEU A 197 2.72 3.87 24.04
C LEU A 197 3.77 3.79 25.16
N ASN A 198 4.33 4.94 25.55
CA ASN A 198 5.29 4.99 26.65
C ASN A 198 4.57 5.34 27.95
N GLY A 199 4.56 4.39 28.90
CA GLY A 199 3.89 4.55 30.18
C GLY A 199 4.42 5.71 31.03
N ALA A 200 5.73 5.96 30.97
CA ALA A 200 6.36 7.06 31.71
C ALA A 200 5.98 8.46 31.20
N LEU A 201 5.52 8.57 29.96
CA LEU A 201 5.10 9.85 29.36
C LEU A 201 3.60 10.11 29.47
N LEU A 202 2.84 9.16 30.01
CA LEU A 202 1.40 9.29 30.16
C LEU A 202 1.05 10.27 31.30
N ASP A 203 0.30 11.31 30.96
CA ASP A 203 -0.28 12.21 31.96
C ASP A 203 -1.43 11.51 32.68
N ILE A 204 -1.40 11.47 34.02
CA ILE A 204 -2.44 10.89 34.89
C ILE A 204 -3.85 11.38 34.52
N LYS A 205 -3.97 12.60 33.98
CA LYS A 205 -5.26 13.18 33.57
C LYS A 205 -5.69 12.85 32.15
N LYS A 206 -4.79 12.27 31.34
CA LYS A 206 -5.02 12.06 29.90
C LYS A 206 -4.78 10.61 29.45
N TYR A 207 -4.31 9.71 30.34
CA TYR A 207 -3.95 8.36 29.94
C TYR A 207 -5.13 7.59 29.34
N GLU A 208 -6.35 7.80 29.87
CA GLU A 208 -7.56 7.18 29.31
C GLU A 208 -7.84 7.68 27.88
N LEU A 209 -7.64 8.99 27.65
CA LEU A 209 -7.80 9.59 26.34
C LEU A 209 -6.78 9.05 25.33
N GLU A 210 -5.54 8.90 25.76
CA GLU A 210 -4.47 8.37 24.88
C GLU A 210 -4.65 6.88 24.60
N LEU A 211 -5.15 6.10 25.56
CA LEU A 211 -5.42 4.68 25.37
C LEU A 211 -6.69 4.41 24.56
N PHE A 212 -7.79 5.04 24.92
CA PHE A 212 -9.14 4.71 24.41
C PHE A 212 -9.66 5.74 23.41
N GLY A 213 -9.10 6.97 23.40
CA GLY A 213 -9.60 8.07 22.57
C GLY A 213 -10.81 8.78 23.16
N GLU A 214 -11.41 9.67 22.41
CA GLU A 214 -12.61 10.42 22.80
C GLU A 214 -13.53 10.69 21.61
N GLU A 215 -14.81 10.78 21.88
CA GLU A 215 -15.80 11.36 20.98
C GLU A 215 -16.13 12.76 21.46
N LYS A 216 -15.83 13.76 20.62
CA LYS A 216 -16.06 15.18 20.95
C LYS A 216 -17.51 15.55 20.71
N SER A 217 -18.00 16.56 21.41
CA SER A 217 -19.38 17.07 21.31
C SER A 217 -19.80 17.53 19.90
N ASN A 218 -18.82 17.78 19.02
CA ASN A 218 -19.06 18.10 17.60
C ASN A 218 -19.14 16.86 16.70
N GLY A 219 -19.13 15.63 17.25
CA GLY A 219 -19.17 14.36 16.52
C GLY A 219 -17.83 13.93 15.93
N SER A 220 -16.74 14.65 16.18
CA SER A 220 -15.40 14.19 15.74
C SER A 220 -14.85 13.18 16.73
N ILE A 221 -14.29 12.06 16.18
CA ILE A 221 -13.70 10.97 16.97
C ILE A 221 -12.18 11.11 16.93
N SER A 222 -11.54 11.08 18.11
CA SER A 222 -10.10 10.97 18.26
C SER A 222 -9.76 9.55 18.73
N TYR A 223 -9.24 8.73 17.82
CA TYR A 223 -8.90 7.34 18.10
C TYR A 223 -7.74 7.21 19.10
N GLY A 224 -7.89 6.36 20.11
CA GLY A 224 -6.83 6.02 21.06
C GLY A 224 -5.80 5.03 20.52
N ALA A 225 -4.77 4.74 21.32
CA ALA A 225 -3.70 3.83 20.94
C ALA A 225 -4.20 2.39 20.68
N LEU A 226 -5.17 1.92 21.45
CA LEU A 226 -5.76 0.58 21.27
C LEU A 226 -6.48 0.45 19.92
N GLU A 227 -7.24 1.47 19.54
CA GLU A 227 -7.97 1.45 18.27
C GLU A 227 -7.04 1.65 17.07
N LYS A 228 -6.04 2.54 17.20
CA LYS A 228 -4.98 2.72 16.20
C LYS A 228 -4.16 1.45 15.98
N ALA A 229 -4.00 0.60 17.00
CA ALA A 229 -3.29 -0.67 16.91
C ALA A 229 -4.15 -1.83 16.37
N THR A 230 -5.41 -1.57 16.00
CA THR A 230 -6.31 -2.60 15.46
C THR A 230 -5.67 -3.28 14.25
N THR A 231 -5.73 -4.62 14.19
CA THR A 231 -5.05 -5.47 13.19
C THR A 231 -3.52 -5.51 13.28
N GLY A 232 -2.91 -4.73 14.15
CA GLY A 232 -1.46 -4.63 14.36
C GLY A 232 -1.01 -5.06 15.75
N ILE A 233 0.01 -4.37 16.26
CA ILE A 233 0.56 -4.59 17.61
C ILE A 233 0.63 -3.25 18.35
N LEU A 234 0.22 -3.25 19.63
CA LEU A 234 0.48 -2.19 20.59
C LEU A 234 1.64 -2.61 21.50
N LEU A 235 2.71 -1.85 21.49
CA LEU A 235 3.79 -1.93 22.47
C LEU A 235 3.51 -0.91 23.58
N ILE A 236 3.40 -1.38 24.80
CA ILE A 236 3.38 -0.52 25.98
C ILE A 236 4.78 -0.61 26.62
N ASP A 237 5.58 0.43 26.41
CA ASP A 237 6.90 0.53 27.04
C ASP A 237 6.77 1.14 28.42
N GLU A 238 7.66 0.73 29.34
CA GLU A 238 7.67 1.16 30.73
C GLU A 238 6.30 1.00 31.42
N VAL A 239 5.70 -0.19 31.25
CA VAL A 239 4.35 -0.51 31.75
C VAL A 239 4.19 -0.35 33.28
N SER A 240 5.30 -0.43 34.04
CA SER A 240 5.31 -0.20 35.48
C SER A 240 5.08 1.27 35.88
N GLU A 241 5.25 2.20 34.94
CA GLU A 241 5.10 3.65 35.17
C GLU A 241 3.69 4.15 34.80
N ILE A 242 2.80 3.28 34.34
CA ILE A 242 1.41 3.66 34.07
C ILE A 242 0.72 4.02 35.39
N PRO A 243 0.02 5.17 35.43
CA PRO A 243 -0.68 5.64 36.64
C PRO A 243 -1.73 4.69 37.16
#